data_46199fac9fc195b700b45d5b1a47b98b
#
_entry.id   46199fac9fc195b700b45d5b1a47b98b
#
_cell.length_a   1.000
_cell.length_b   1.000
_cell.length_c   1.000
_cell.angle_alpha   90.00
_cell.angle_beta   90.00
_cell.angle_gamma   90.00
#
_symmetry.space_group_name_H-M   'P 1'
#
loop_
_entity.id
_entity.type
_entity.pdbx_description
1 polymer ?
#
loop_
_entity_poly.entity_id
_entity_poly.type
_entity_poly.pdbx_seq_one_letter_code
_entity_poly.pdbx_strand_id
1 'polypeptide(L)'
;MASSWLNSIFGHMNFKDRIIRATGKKTPFRLIVVDLTATMNEIGRHHNAKGFALKMLAENSIASIFLSAGLKFAGTVSYTTSYGGEITKIQSDSTPMGLVRAMIPQTELQAIGANEPALVPQHVSVIKLNELGKRVHESIIEAPSVSVGQNLATYLLQSEQIRSAVGIEAQFNAQDPSVLDYAAGFYIEAFPDLEDKDINLIEVIVQNLPKFCDMYKADKGFDLDELLDQLRGPYDIEIVREIDPKPFCPCSKDRMLATLATLPLKDLQELRSDNKDLNVVCDFCRTNYTITPADLQGIIDERK
;
A
#
# COMPACT_ATOMS: atom_id res chain seq x y z
N MET A 1 36.68 10.05 6.15
CA MET A 1 36.39 9.81 7.58
C MET A 1 35.18 10.60 8.12
N ALA A 2 34.31 11.16 7.25
CA ALA A 2 33.10 11.91 7.68
C ALA A 2 31.79 11.11 7.58
N SER A 3 31.81 9.89 7.02
CA SER A 3 30.61 9.08 6.82
C SER A 3 30.25 8.14 7.98
N SER A 4 31.13 7.95 8.97
CA SER A 4 30.87 7.04 10.09
C SER A 4 30.17 7.70 11.28
N TRP A 5 30.11 9.03 11.35
CA TRP A 5 29.51 9.78 12.46
C TRP A 5 28.00 10.00 12.28
N LEU A 6 27.51 10.02 11.05
CA LEU A 6 26.06 10.16 10.77
C LEU A 6 25.26 8.88 11.07
N ASN A 7 25.89 7.71 10.95
CA ASN A 7 25.23 6.44 11.27
C ASN A 7 25.10 6.13 12.78
N SER A 8 25.73 6.92 13.67
CA SER A 8 25.66 6.69 15.12
C SER A 8 24.65 7.59 15.84
N ILE A 9 24.11 8.62 15.18
CA ILE A 9 23.15 9.57 15.78
C ILE A 9 21.70 9.18 15.42
N PHE A 10 21.48 8.52 14.29
CA PHE A 10 20.18 7.92 13.93
C PHE A 10 20.27 6.39 14.02
N GLY A 11 20.67 5.89 15.19
CA GLY A 11 20.36 4.49 15.54
C GLY A 11 18.87 4.32 15.29
N HIS A 12 18.51 3.36 14.43
CA HIS A 12 17.12 3.07 14.07
C HIS A 12 16.25 3.06 15.31
N MET A 13 15.60 4.17 15.62
CA MET A 13 14.48 4.17 16.53
C MET A 13 13.40 3.39 15.81
N ASN A 14 13.21 2.17 16.24
CA ASN A 14 12.27 1.21 15.67
C ASN A 14 10.87 1.65 16.14
N PHE A 15 10.35 2.74 15.54
CA PHE A 15 8.95 3.08 15.70
C PHE A 15 8.16 1.90 15.10
N LYS A 16 7.32 1.33 15.92
CA LYS A 16 6.59 0.14 15.54
C LYS A 16 5.35 0.56 14.76
N ASP A 17 5.29 0.17 13.50
CA ASP A 17 4.08 0.33 12.71
C ASP A 17 2.89 -0.34 13.38
N ARG A 18 1.71 0.26 13.23
CA ARG A 18 0.47 -0.23 13.83
C ARG A 18 -0.72 -0.01 12.91
N ILE A 19 -1.64 -0.96 12.93
CA ILE A 19 -2.99 -0.82 12.39
C ILE A 19 -3.96 -1.02 13.54
N ILE A 20 -4.72 0.00 13.90
CA ILE A 20 -5.73 -0.08 14.96
C ILE A 20 -7.10 -0.08 14.30
N ARG A 21 -7.90 -1.09 14.61
CA ARG A 21 -9.29 -1.23 14.16
C ARG A 21 -10.21 -1.06 15.34
N ALA A 22 -11.08 -0.08 15.28
CA ALA A 22 -12.05 0.23 16.32
C ALA A 22 -13.47 0.31 15.74
N THR A 23 -14.46 0.21 16.60
CA THR A 23 -15.87 0.45 16.28
C THR A 23 -16.51 1.27 17.39
N GLY A 24 -17.49 2.08 17.04
CA GLY A 24 -18.30 2.77 18.05
C GLY A 24 -19.15 1.77 18.82
N LYS A 25 -19.14 1.85 20.15
CA LYS A 25 -19.90 0.92 21.01
C LYS A 25 -21.41 1.11 20.90
N LYS A 26 -21.85 2.34 20.71
CA LYS A 26 -23.27 2.70 20.59
C LYS A 26 -23.61 3.36 19.27
N THR A 27 -22.62 3.91 18.60
CA THR A 27 -22.75 4.62 17.34
C THR A 27 -22.22 3.73 16.22
N PRO A 28 -23.01 3.43 15.19
CA PRO A 28 -22.68 2.39 14.20
C PRO A 28 -21.70 2.92 13.15
N PHE A 29 -20.40 2.98 13.51
CA PHE A 29 -19.31 3.28 12.59
C PHE A 29 -18.08 2.40 12.88
N ARG A 30 -17.23 2.26 11.89
CA ARG A 30 -15.89 1.67 12.01
C ARG A 30 -14.84 2.76 11.84
N LEU A 31 -13.80 2.68 12.65
CA LEU A 31 -12.61 3.52 12.55
C LEU A 31 -11.38 2.65 12.41
N ILE A 32 -10.53 2.97 11.42
CA ILE A 32 -9.22 2.35 11.25
C ILE A 32 -8.21 3.47 11.17
N VAL A 33 -7.16 3.39 11.97
CA VAL A 33 -5.98 4.25 11.87
C VAL A 33 -4.76 3.38 11.59
N VAL A 34 -3.82 3.91 10.82
CA VAL A 34 -2.64 3.17 10.38
C VAL A 34 -1.40 4.04 10.39
N ASP A 35 -0.29 3.47 10.83
CA ASP A 35 1.06 3.91 10.55
C ASP A 35 1.80 2.75 9.87
N LEU A 36 2.35 2.99 8.67
CA LEU A 36 3.13 2.05 7.86
C LEU A 36 4.55 2.54 7.62
N THR A 37 5.05 3.49 8.37
CA THR A 37 6.31 4.19 8.09
C THR A 37 7.49 3.23 7.94
N ALA A 38 7.71 2.33 8.91
CA ALA A 38 8.82 1.38 8.88
C ALA A 38 8.64 0.33 7.77
N THR A 39 7.43 -0.21 7.60
CA THR A 39 7.08 -1.17 6.55
C THR A 39 7.34 -0.58 5.17
N MET A 40 6.94 0.67 4.93
CA MET A 40 7.10 1.31 3.63
C MET A 40 8.54 1.74 3.36
N ASN A 41 9.31 2.12 4.38
CA ASN A 41 10.74 2.33 4.27
C ASN A 41 11.48 1.04 3.87
N GLU A 42 11.06 -0.13 4.38
CA GLU A 42 11.62 -1.42 3.97
C GLU A 42 11.27 -1.75 2.52
N ILE A 43 10.00 -1.65 2.13
CA ILE A 43 9.56 -1.88 0.75
C ILE A 43 10.24 -0.89 -0.20
N GLY A 44 10.31 0.39 0.17
CA GLY A 44 10.98 1.43 -0.62
C GLY A 44 12.44 1.13 -0.91
N ARG A 45 13.18 0.60 0.07
CA ARG A 45 14.58 0.17 -0.11
C ARG A 45 14.72 -0.95 -1.16
N HIS A 46 13.81 -1.93 -1.19
CA HIS A 46 13.82 -2.99 -2.21
C HIS A 46 13.64 -2.42 -3.62
N HIS A 47 12.85 -1.36 -3.75
CA HIS A 47 12.60 -0.68 -5.02
C HIS A 47 13.59 0.43 -5.34
N ASN A 48 14.49 0.79 -4.41
CA ASN A 48 15.29 2.01 -4.48
C ASN A 48 14.42 3.27 -4.71
N ALA A 49 13.21 3.26 -4.16
CA ALA A 49 12.24 4.35 -4.33
C ALA A 49 12.62 5.56 -3.48
N LYS A 50 12.45 6.77 -4.04
CA LYS A 50 12.79 8.04 -3.38
C LYS A 50 11.75 9.10 -3.65
N GLY A 51 11.64 10.08 -2.75
CA GLY A 51 10.80 11.26 -2.92
C GLY A 51 9.35 10.90 -3.23
N PHE A 52 8.81 11.45 -4.29
CA PHE A 52 7.41 11.21 -4.69
C PHE A 52 7.11 9.74 -5.02
N ALA A 53 8.05 8.99 -5.59
CA ALA A 53 7.84 7.56 -5.87
C ALA A 53 7.61 6.78 -4.57
N LEU A 54 8.41 7.06 -3.53
CA LEU A 54 8.27 6.44 -2.22
C LEU A 54 6.97 6.87 -1.52
N LYS A 55 6.63 8.17 -1.57
CA LYS A 55 5.36 8.72 -1.07
C LYS A 55 4.16 8.02 -1.71
N MET A 56 4.10 7.97 -3.02
CA MET A 56 2.98 7.36 -3.76
C MET A 56 2.86 5.86 -3.48
N LEU A 57 3.99 5.15 -3.37
CA LEU A 57 4.01 3.75 -3.01
C LEU A 57 3.40 3.52 -1.61
N ALA A 58 3.73 4.39 -0.64
CA ALA A 58 3.21 4.34 0.71
C ALA A 58 1.70 4.65 0.76
N GLU A 59 1.26 5.70 0.10
CA GLU A 59 -0.15 6.09 0.08
C GLU A 59 -1.05 5.02 -0.56
N ASN A 60 -0.61 4.40 -1.67
CA ASN A 60 -1.34 3.27 -2.28
C ASN A 60 -1.37 2.04 -1.36
N SER A 61 -0.32 1.81 -0.57
CA SER A 61 -0.27 0.72 0.39
C SER A 61 -1.25 0.93 1.55
N ILE A 62 -1.38 2.14 2.06
CA ILE A 62 -2.38 2.50 3.07
C ILE A 62 -3.79 2.26 2.52
N ALA A 63 -4.07 2.68 1.28
CA ALA A 63 -5.37 2.45 0.65
C ALA A 63 -5.70 0.96 0.56
N SER A 64 -4.74 0.11 0.16
CA SER A 64 -4.94 -1.35 0.10
C SER A 64 -5.21 -1.95 1.49
N ILE A 65 -4.53 -1.47 2.55
CA ILE A 65 -4.76 -1.90 3.94
C ILE A 65 -6.19 -1.57 4.39
N PHE A 66 -6.69 -0.36 4.11
CA PHE A 66 -8.06 0.01 4.48
C PHE A 66 -9.09 -0.91 3.82
N LEU A 67 -8.91 -1.21 2.54
CA LEU A 67 -9.81 -2.12 1.82
C LEU A 67 -9.70 -3.56 2.32
N SER A 68 -8.49 -4.05 2.61
CA SER A 68 -8.30 -5.41 3.10
C SER A 68 -8.90 -5.60 4.50
N ALA A 69 -8.91 -4.54 5.30
CA ALA A 69 -9.53 -4.54 6.62
C ALA A 69 -11.03 -4.82 6.58
N GLY A 70 -11.70 -4.54 5.47
CA GLY A 70 -13.12 -4.82 5.23
C GLY A 70 -13.43 -6.26 4.79
N LEU A 71 -12.41 -7.06 4.41
CA LEU A 71 -12.64 -8.44 3.98
C LEU A 71 -13.18 -9.30 5.14
N LYS A 72 -14.23 -10.08 4.85
CA LYS A 72 -14.84 -11.03 5.79
C LYS A 72 -14.24 -12.44 5.72
N PHE A 73 -13.21 -12.62 4.89
CA PHE A 73 -12.55 -13.89 4.62
C PHE A 73 -11.03 -13.68 4.52
N ALA A 74 -10.29 -14.77 4.66
CA ALA A 74 -8.86 -14.77 4.36
C ALA A 74 -8.66 -14.55 2.84
N GLY A 75 -7.94 -13.47 2.49
CA GLY A 75 -7.78 -13.10 1.10
C GLY A 75 -6.83 -11.93 0.93
N THR A 76 -6.76 -11.42 -0.28
CA THR A 76 -5.88 -10.31 -0.64
C THR A 76 -6.69 -9.24 -1.38
N VAL A 77 -6.45 -7.98 -1.06
CA VAL A 77 -6.89 -6.85 -1.87
C VAL A 77 -5.70 -6.31 -2.64
N SER A 78 -5.88 -6.15 -3.93
CA SER A 78 -4.96 -5.44 -4.82
C SER A 78 -5.58 -4.08 -5.15
N TYR A 79 -4.89 -3.00 -4.78
CA TYR A 79 -5.23 -1.63 -5.11
C TYR A 79 -4.21 -1.10 -6.10
N THR A 80 -4.66 -0.70 -7.28
CA THR A 80 -3.79 -0.24 -8.36
C THR A 80 -4.24 1.15 -8.81
N THR A 81 -3.32 2.10 -8.79
CA THR A 81 -3.50 3.40 -9.44
C THR A 81 -2.72 3.41 -10.76
N SER A 82 -3.40 3.72 -11.86
CA SER A 82 -2.80 3.87 -13.18
C SER A 82 -2.58 5.35 -13.50
N TYR A 83 -1.42 5.67 -14.04
CA TYR A 83 -0.99 7.01 -14.39
C TYR A 83 -0.63 7.08 -15.88
N GLY A 84 -0.50 8.29 -16.40
CA GLY A 84 0.16 8.54 -17.69
C GLY A 84 1.65 8.82 -17.50
N GLY A 85 2.45 8.64 -18.55
CA GLY A 85 3.86 9.01 -18.56
C GLY A 85 4.81 7.92 -18.08
N GLU A 86 5.88 8.29 -17.36
CA GLU A 86 6.94 7.37 -16.93
C GLU A 86 6.49 6.34 -15.89
N ILE A 87 5.61 6.73 -14.97
CA ILE A 87 4.97 5.81 -14.06
C ILE A 87 3.65 5.36 -14.67
N THR A 88 3.61 4.11 -15.12
CA THR A 88 2.40 3.56 -15.73
C THR A 88 1.39 3.10 -14.69
N LYS A 89 1.84 2.54 -13.58
CA LYS A 89 0.98 2.09 -12.48
C LYS A 89 1.75 1.94 -11.18
N ILE A 90 1.03 2.09 -10.06
CA ILE A 90 1.47 1.67 -8.72
C ILE A 90 0.46 0.64 -8.23
N GLN A 91 0.95 -0.50 -7.77
CA GLN A 91 0.10 -1.55 -7.23
C GLN A 91 0.53 -1.90 -5.82
N SER A 92 -0.44 -2.03 -4.93
CA SER A 92 -0.24 -2.55 -3.58
C SER A 92 -1.23 -3.66 -3.27
N ASP A 93 -0.71 -4.76 -2.75
CA ASP A 93 -1.51 -5.88 -2.29
C ASP A 93 -1.40 -5.99 -0.77
N SER A 94 -2.54 -6.19 -0.11
CA SER A 94 -2.60 -6.35 1.34
C SER A 94 -3.60 -7.41 1.78
N THR A 95 -3.42 -7.89 3.01
CA THR A 95 -4.29 -8.89 3.62
C THR A 95 -4.91 -8.34 4.92
N PRO A 96 -6.02 -8.94 5.42
CA PRO A 96 -6.62 -8.56 6.70
C PRO A 96 -5.69 -8.69 7.90
N MET A 97 -4.57 -9.40 7.74
CA MET A 97 -3.55 -9.61 8.77
C MET A 97 -2.43 -8.58 8.73
N GLY A 98 -2.55 -7.52 7.89
CA GLY A 98 -1.54 -6.49 7.78
C GLY A 98 -0.30 -6.89 6.98
N LEU A 99 -0.35 -7.99 6.23
CA LEU A 99 0.71 -8.33 5.29
C LEU A 99 0.56 -7.44 4.05
N VAL A 100 1.65 -6.78 3.66
CA VAL A 100 1.65 -5.82 2.56
C VAL A 100 2.81 -6.05 1.61
N ARG A 101 2.57 -5.87 0.32
CA ARG A 101 3.59 -5.74 -0.71
C ARG A 101 3.17 -4.69 -1.71
N ALA A 102 4.14 -4.00 -2.28
CA ALA A 102 3.84 -2.99 -3.28
C ALA A 102 4.88 -3.00 -4.40
N MET A 103 4.50 -2.48 -5.55
CA MET A 103 5.39 -2.35 -6.70
C MET A 103 5.17 -1.02 -7.41
N ILE A 104 6.26 -0.50 -7.95
CA ILE A 104 6.33 0.67 -8.79
C ILE A 104 7.31 0.37 -9.94
N PRO A 105 6.94 0.60 -11.22
CA PRO A 105 7.83 0.32 -12.34
C PRO A 105 9.06 1.22 -12.36
N GLN A 106 8.92 2.46 -11.90
CA GLN A 106 9.99 3.45 -11.87
C GLN A 106 10.36 3.81 -10.44
N THR A 107 11.65 3.75 -10.13
CA THR A 107 12.14 3.93 -8.75
C THR A 107 12.58 5.36 -8.45
N GLU A 108 12.83 6.18 -9.46
CA GLU A 108 13.21 7.58 -9.29
C GLU A 108 12.28 8.47 -10.11
N LEU A 109 11.46 9.24 -9.41
CA LEU A 109 10.87 10.43 -9.98
C LEU A 109 11.83 11.57 -9.67
N GLN A 110 12.44 12.14 -10.70
CA GLN A 110 13.05 13.45 -10.54
C GLN A 110 11.94 14.39 -10.09
N ALA A 111 12.16 15.10 -8.99
CA ALA A 111 11.27 16.15 -8.52
C ALA A 111 11.12 17.15 -9.68
N ILE A 112 10.09 16.95 -10.49
CA ILE A 112 9.64 17.94 -11.48
C ILE A 112 9.12 19.07 -10.62
N GLY A 113 9.94 20.06 -10.38
CA GLY A 113 9.80 21.25 -9.57
C GLY A 113 8.42 21.56 -8.96
N ALA A 114 8.27 22.58 -8.14
CA ALA A 114 7.07 22.91 -7.36
C ALA A 114 5.71 22.93 -8.11
N ASN A 115 5.69 22.61 -9.37
CA ASN A 115 4.51 22.36 -10.19
C ASN A 115 4.40 20.84 -10.44
N GLU A 116 3.66 20.16 -9.61
CA GLU A 116 3.34 18.73 -9.69
C GLU A 116 2.33 18.32 -10.80
N PRO A 117 2.48 18.59 -12.07
CA PRO A 117 1.43 18.27 -13.04
C PRO A 117 1.63 16.91 -13.71
N ALA A 118 2.72 16.21 -13.46
CA ALA A 118 3.10 15.09 -14.33
C ALA A 118 2.47 13.75 -13.93
N LEU A 119 1.89 13.62 -12.71
CA LEU A 119 1.35 12.36 -12.20
C LEU A 119 -0.14 12.49 -11.89
N VAL A 120 -0.91 12.77 -12.93
CA VAL A 120 -2.37 12.72 -12.83
C VAL A 120 -2.80 11.26 -12.92
N PRO A 121 -3.36 10.69 -11.85
CA PRO A 121 -3.93 9.36 -11.90
C PRO A 121 -5.11 9.35 -12.88
N GLN A 122 -5.23 8.29 -13.68
CA GLN A 122 -6.30 8.12 -14.65
C GLN A 122 -7.38 7.20 -14.10
N HIS A 123 -6.98 6.07 -13.55
CA HIS A 123 -7.89 5.05 -13.06
C HIS A 123 -7.40 4.46 -11.74
N VAL A 124 -8.36 4.05 -10.93
CA VAL A 124 -8.14 3.17 -9.78
C VAL A 124 -8.81 1.84 -10.05
N SER A 125 -8.06 0.75 -9.90
CA SER A 125 -8.57 -0.62 -9.99
C SER A 125 -8.42 -1.31 -8.65
N VAL A 126 -9.50 -1.99 -8.22
CA VAL A 126 -9.51 -2.82 -7.01
C VAL A 126 -9.89 -4.24 -7.37
N ILE A 127 -9.02 -5.19 -7.01
CA ILE A 127 -9.27 -6.63 -7.17
C ILE A 127 -9.25 -7.27 -5.79
N LYS A 128 -10.29 -8.06 -5.48
CA LYS A 128 -10.33 -8.88 -4.26
C LYS A 128 -10.14 -10.34 -4.65
N LEU A 129 -9.17 -10.98 -4.01
CA LEU A 129 -8.85 -12.39 -4.20
C LEU A 129 -9.21 -13.16 -2.93
N ASN A 130 -9.76 -14.36 -3.06
CA ASN A 130 -9.95 -15.25 -1.92
C ASN A 130 -8.64 -15.94 -1.51
N GLU A 131 -8.67 -16.77 -0.49
CA GLU A 131 -7.52 -17.52 0.04
C GLU A 131 -6.82 -18.43 -0.98
N LEU A 132 -7.55 -18.88 -2.01
CA LEU A 132 -7.02 -19.68 -3.12
C LEU A 132 -6.44 -18.80 -4.25
N GLY A 133 -6.41 -17.47 -4.08
CA GLY A 133 -5.97 -16.54 -5.12
C GLY A 133 -6.97 -16.36 -6.26
N LYS A 134 -8.21 -16.86 -6.12
CA LYS A 134 -9.25 -16.68 -7.13
C LYS A 134 -9.88 -15.30 -6.97
N ARG A 135 -10.04 -14.59 -8.10
CA ARG A 135 -10.72 -13.29 -8.16
C ARG A 135 -12.21 -13.46 -7.78
N VAL A 136 -12.63 -12.71 -6.77
CA VAL A 136 -14.02 -12.68 -6.29
C VAL A 136 -14.70 -11.34 -6.54
N HIS A 137 -13.91 -10.29 -6.78
CA HIS A 137 -14.40 -8.96 -7.13
C HIS A 137 -13.35 -8.21 -7.95
N GLU A 138 -13.81 -7.41 -8.90
CA GLU A 138 -12.99 -6.46 -9.65
C GLU A 138 -13.83 -5.24 -9.97
N SER A 139 -13.28 -4.05 -9.75
CA SER A 139 -13.90 -2.80 -10.10
C SER A 139 -12.84 -1.80 -10.53
N ILE A 140 -13.19 -0.96 -11.49
CA ILE A 140 -12.34 0.12 -12.01
C ILE A 140 -13.17 1.39 -12.00
N ILE A 141 -12.60 2.48 -11.48
CA ILE A 141 -13.18 3.83 -11.54
C ILE A 141 -12.20 4.80 -12.20
N GLU A 142 -12.70 5.90 -12.74
CA GLU A 142 -11.85 7.05 -13.03
C GLU A 142 -11.31 7.65 -11.73
N ALA A 143 -10.06 8.11 -11.76
CA ALA A 143 -9.45 8.75 -10.61
C ALA A 143 -9.71 10.26 -10.66
N PRO A 144 -10.64 10.81 -9.85
CA PRO A 144 -11.03 12.22 -9.95
C PRO A 144 -10.00 13.18 -9.35
N SER A 145 -9.01 12.66 -8.62
CA SER A 145 -8.08 13.48 -7.84
C SER A 145 -6.65 12.94 -7.88
N VAL A 146 -5.69 13.81 -7.62
CA VAL A 146 -4.30 13.44 -7.32
C VAL A 146 -4.17 12.77 -5.93
N SER A 147 -5.13 12.98 -5.04
CA SER A 147 -5.15 12.39 -3.70
C SER A 147 -5.62 10.94 -3.72
N VAL A 148 -4.78 10.03 -3.23
CA VAL A 148 -5.12 8.61 -3.06
C VAL A 148 -6.31 8.45 -2.11
N GLY A 149 -6.39 9.24 -1.03
CA GLY A 149 -7.51 9.20 -0.09
C GLY A 149 -8.84 9.58 -0.74
N GLN A 150 -8.87 10.64 -1.57
CA GLN A 150 -10.08 11.03 -2.29
C GLN A 150 -10.49 9.98 -3.34
N ASN A 151 -9.53 9.40 -4.05
CA ASN A 151 -9.81 8.33 -5.00
C ASN A 151 -10.36 7.08 -4.31
N LEU A 152 -9.83 6.73 -3.14
CA LEU A 152 -10.36 5.62 -2.33
C LEU A 152 -11.77 5.90 -1.83
N ALA A 153 -12.05 7.10 -1.32
CA ALA A 153 -13.40 7.49 -0.89
C ALA A 153 -14.41 7.43 -2.06
N THR A 154 -13.99 7.90 -3.24
CA THR A 154 -14.81 7.79 -4.46
C THR A 154 -15.07 6.35 -4.85
N TYR A 155 -14.05 5.49 -4.81
CA TYR A 155 -14.21 4.06 -5.06
C TYR A 155 -15.21 3.42 -4.09
N LEU A 156 -15.05 3.68 -2.79
CA LEU A 156 -15.95 3.15 -1.76
C LEU A 156 -17.40 3.56 -1.98
N LEU A 157 -17.63 4.82 -2.36
CA LEU A 157 -18.97 5.32 -2.64
C LEU A 157 -19.57 4.73 -3.91
N GLN A 158 -18.81 4.74 -5.01
CA GLN A 158 -19.33 4.34 -6.33
C GLN A 158 -19.45 2.83 -6.50
N SER A 159 -18.45 2.08 -6.03
CA SER A 159 -18.35 0.64 -6.26
C SER A 159 -18.90 -0.20 -5.12
N GLU A 160 -18.75 0.26 -3.87
CA GLU A 160 -19.17 -0.50 -2.70
C GLU A 160 -20.38 0.12 -1.99
N GLN A 161 -20.81 1.31 -2.40
CA GLN A 161 -21.93 2.07 -1.80
C GLN A 161 -21.71 2.37 -0.30
N ILE A 162 -20.44 2.52 0.09
CA ILE A 162 -20.03 2.81 1.45
C ILE A 162 -19.77 4.31 1.60
N ARG A 163 -20.50 4.97 2.51
CA ARG A 163 -20.19 6.33 2.94
C ARG A 163 -19.00 6.29 3.87
N SER A 164 -17.96 7.07 3.56
CA SER A 164 -16.71 7.03 4.30
C SER A 164 -16.00 8.37 4.30
N ALA A 165 -15.17 8.58 5.33
CA ALA A 165 -14.15 9.61 5.35
C ALA A 165 -12.78 8.94 5.33
N VAL A 166 -11.87 9.43 4.48
CA VAL A 166 -10.55 8.86 4.28
C VAL A 166 -9.51 9.96 4.29
N GLY A 167 -8.49 9.82 5.15
CA GLY A 167 -7.28 10.63 5.12
C GLY A 167 -6.07 9.71 4.94
N ILE A 168 -5.24 10.02 3.96
CA ILE A 168 -4.00 9.29 3.67
C ILE A 168 -2.93 10.33 3.38
N GLU A 169 -1.79 10.22 4.05
CA GLU A 169 -0.64 11.07 3.80
C GLU A 169 0.66 10.35 4.10
N ALA A 170 1.63 10.50 3.21
CA ALA A 170 3.00 10.11 3.45
C ALA A 170 3.93 11.29 3.15
N GLN A 171 4.97 11.46 3.96
CA GLN A 171 5.97 12.50 3.78
C GLN A 171 7.35 11.88 3.77
N PHE A 172 8.11 12.14 2.72
CA PHE A 172 9.53 11.77 2.68
C PHE A 172 10.39 12.83 3.38
N ASN A 173 11.50 12.39 3.94
CA ASN A 173 12.43 13.26 4.65
C ASN A 173 13.12 14.23 3.67
N ALA A 174 13.17 15.50 4.02
CA ALA A 174 13.72 16.54 3.16
C ALA A 174 15.25 16.42 2.96
N GLN A 175 15.96 15.84 3.94
CA GLN A 175 17.41 15.65 3.89
C GLN A 175 17.81 14.32 3.22
N ASP A 176 16.96 13.29 3.36
CA ASP A 176 17.14 11.99 2.73
C ASP A 176 15.82 11.53 2.08
N PRO A 177 15.58 11.83 0.82
CA PRO A 177 14.35 11.43 0.11
C PRO A 177 14.14 9.91 -0.03
N SER A 178 15.12 9.09 0.35
CA SER A 178 14.98 7.63 0.37
C SER A 178 14.30 7.08 1.63
N VAL A 179 13.92 7.97 2.56
CA VAL A 179 13.27 7.64 3.84
C VAL A 179 11.99 8.45 3.99
N LEU A 180 10.96 7.83 4.54
CA LEU A 180 9.74 8.51 4.97
C LEU A 180 9.90 8.98 6.41
N ASP A 181 9.48 10.21 6.67
CA ASP A 181 9.24 10.72 8.01
C ASP A 181 8.01 10.04 8.61
N TYR A 182 6.93 9.95 7.84
CA TYR A 182 5.74 9.19 8.19
C TYR A 182 4.97 8.71 6.96
N ALA A 183 4.18 7.64 7.16
CA ALA A 183 3.19 7.12 6.24
C ALA A 183 1.96 6.69 7.04
N ALA A 184 0.98 7.57 7.16
CA ALA A 184 -0.14 7.39 8.07
C ALA A 184 -1.48 7.66 7.40
N GLY A 185 -2.55 7.19 8.01
CA GLY A 185 -3.89 7.45 7.52
C GLY A 185 -4.99 7.01 8.46
N PHE A 186 -6.20 7.44 8.12
CA PHE A 186 -7.43 7.00 8.76
C PHE A 186 -8.51 6.66 7.74
N TYR A 187 -9.40 5.78 8.14
CA TYR A 187 -10.60 5.40 7.43
C TYR A 187 -11.75 5.29 8.41
N ILE A 188 -12.82 6.06 8.17
CA ILE A 188 -14.07 5.99 8.90
C ILE A 188 -15.14 5.48 7.93
N GLU A 189 -15.83 4.41 8.31
CA GLU A 189 -16.95 3.82 7.58
C GLU A 189 -18.23 4.05 8.35
N ALA A 190 -19.18 4.71 7.74
CA ALA A 190 -20.54 4.87 8.28
C ALA A 190 -21.35 3.60 7.98
N PHE A 191 -21.85 2.93 9.00
CA PHE A 191 -22.80 1.84 8.81
C PHE A 191 -24.18 2.37 8.43
N PRO A 192 -25.05 1.57 7.82
CA PRO A 192 -26.35 2.02 7.31
C PRO A 192 -27.24 2.71 8.35
N ASP A 193 -27.12 2.32 9.62
CA ASP A 193 -27.94 2.84 10.73
C ASP A 193 -27.33 4.09 11.39
N LEU A 194 -26.24 4.66 10.84
CA LEU A 194 -25.64 5.89 11.38
C LEU A 194 -26.56 7.07 11.12
N GLU A 195 -26.92 7.77 12.19
CA GLU A 195 -27.81 8.93 12.13
C GLU A 195 -27.13 10.15 11.51
N ASP A 196 -27.87 11.00 10.81
CA ASP A 196 -27.33 12.20 10.15
C ASP A 196 -26.62 13.16 11.12
N LYS A 197 -27.10 13.26 12.38
CA LYS A 197 -26.40 14.05 13.40
C LYS A 197 -24.99 13.58 13.68
N ASP A 198 -24.78 12.24 13.68
CA ASP A 198 -23.45 11.64 13.91
C ASP A 198 -22.59 11.76 12.67
N ILE A 199 -23.16 11.66 11.48
CA ILE A 199 -22.45 11.93 10.22
C ILE A 199 -21.91 13.36 10.22
N ASN A 200 -22.78 14.34 10.51
CA ASN A 200 -22.38 15.75 10.57
C ASN A 200 -21.29 15.99 11.63
N LEU A 201 -21.37 15.34 12.79
CA LEU A 201 -20.34 15.47 13.82
C LEU A 201 -19.01 14.85 13.41
N ILE A 202 -19.03 13.68 12.77
CA ILE A 202 -17.83 13.04 12.21
C ILE A 202 -17.19 13.95 11.15
N GLU A 203 -17.99 14.55 10.27
CA GLU A 203 -17.49 15.50 9.28
C GLU A 203 -16.80 16.71 9.95
N VAL A 204 -17.39 17.27 11.00
CA VAL A 204 -16.79 18.36 11.77
C VAL A 204 -15.47 17.93 12.42
N ILE A 205 -15.41 16.73 13.00
CA ILE A 205 -14.19 16.17 13.58
C ILE A 205 -13.09 16.07 12.51
N VAL A 206 -13.41 15.46 11.36
CA VAL A 206 -12.45 15.29 10.27
C VAL A 206 -11.95 16.62 9.70
N GLN A 207 -12.84 17.61 9.55
CA GLN A 207 -12.48 18.94 9.05
C GLN A 207 -11.58 19.73 10.02
N ASN A 208 -11.65 19.42 11.30
CA ASN A 208 -10.86 20.10 12.35
C ASN A 208 -9.65 19.27 12.82
N LEU A 209 -9.33 18.15 12.15
CA LEU A 209 -8.13 17.40 12.48
C LEU A 209 -6.87 18.26 12.30
N PRO A 210 -5.91 18.18 13.24
CA PRO A 210 -4.57 18.71 13.02
C PRO A 210 -3.96 18.08 11.75
N LYS A 211 -3.03 18.80 11.13
CA LYS A 211 -2.28 18.22 9.99
C LYS A 211 -1.44 17.05 10.47
N PHE A 212 -1.25 16.05 9.63
CA PHE A 212 -0.43 14.88 9.97
C PHE A 212 1.01 15.26 10.33
N CYS A 213 1.57 16.26 9.66
CA CYS A 213 2.90 16.76 10.01
C CYS A 213 3.00 17.33 11.44
N ASP A 214 1.89 17.80 12.03
CA ASP A 214 1.87 18.32 13.41
C ASP A 214 1.89 17.18 14.45
N MET A 215 1.43 15.98 14.05
CA MET A 215 1.45 14.75 14.85
C MET A 215 2.76 13.96 14.72
N TYR A 216 3.66 14.37 13.81
CA TYR A 216 4.97 13.75 13.65
C TYR A 216 6.03 14.48 14.49
N LYS A 217 6.89 13.69 15.15
CA LYS A 217 8.05 14.18 15.89
C LYS A 217 9.27 13.34 15.52
N ALA A 218 10.37 14.00 15.15
CA ALA A 218 11.57 13.32 14.67
C ALA A 218 12.16 12.32 15.67
N ASP A 219 11.95 12.52 16.97
CA ASP A 219 12.42 11.66 18.07
C ASP A 219 11.42 10.57 18.49
N LYS A 220 10.15 10.65 18.05
CA LYS A 220 9.07 9.75 18.47
C LYS A 220 8.30 9.12 17.32
N GLY A 221 8.49 9.59 16.08
CA GLY A 221 7.72 9.17 14.92
C GLY A 221 6.34 9.81 14.86
N PHE A 222 5.42 9.17 14.15
CA PHE A 222 4.03 9.60 14.03
C PHE A 222 3.22 9.15 15.26
N ASP A 223 2.43 10.07 15.81
CA ASP A 223 1.59 9.79 16.99
C ASP A 223 0.22 9.24 16.57
N LEU A 224 0.16 7.91 16.38
CA LEU A 224 -1.05 7.22 15.96
C LEU A 224 -2.14 7.23 17.03
N ASP A 225 -1.76 7.26 18.31
CA ASP A 225 -2.71 7.30 19.42
C ASP A 225 -3.37 8.70 19.50
N GLU A 226 -2.63 9.78 19.22
CA GLU A 226 -3.20 11.12 19.08
C GLU A 226 -4.21 11.17 17.92
N LEU A 227 -3.86 10.61 16.75
CA LEU A 227 -4.79 10.55 15.62
C LEU A 227 -6.08 9.78 15.97
N LEU A 228 -5.96 8.65 16.66
CA LEU A 228 -7.10 7.88 17.13
C LEU A 228 -7.98 8.68 18.10
N ASP A 229 -7.35 9.37 19.06
CA ASP A 229 -8.06 10.19 20.07
C ASP A 229 -8.78 11.38 19.44
N GLN A 230 -8.20 12.05 18.49
CA GLN A 230 -8.83 13.13 17.73
C GLN A 230 -10.06 12.63 16.95
N LEU A 231 -9.91 11.51 16.25
CA LEU A 231 -10.96 10.95 15.40
C LEU A 231 -12.14 10.35 16.18
N ARG A 232 -11.89 9.75 17.34
CA ARG A 232 -13.00 9.23 18.15
C ARG A 232 -13.89 10.35 18.69
N GLY A 233 -13.34 11.56 18.90
CA GLY A 233 -14.08 12.70 19.43
C GLY A 233 -14.83 12.35 20.71
N PRO A 234 -16.15 12.63 20.80
CA PRO A 234 -16.97 12.30 21.98
C PRO A 234 -17.45 10.85 22.01
N TYR A 235 -17.14 10.04 20.98
CA TYR A 235 -17.65 8.68 20.89
C TYR A 235 -16.87 7.70 21.78
N ASP A 236 -17.60 6.81 22.43
CA ASP A 236 -17.02 5.66 23.11
C ASP A 236 -16.77 4.56 22.07
N ILE A 237 -15.49 4.23 21.88
CA ILE A 237 -15.05 3.23 20.92
C ILE A 237 -14.55 1.97 21.62
N GLU A 238 -14.60 0.85 20.90
CA GLU A 238 -13.96 -0.40 21.28
C GLU A 238 -12.87 -0.73 20.26
N ILE A 239 -11.64 -0.95 20.73
CA ILE A 239 -10.57 -1.46 19.87
C ILE A 239 -10.84 -2.95 19.65
N VAL A 240 -11.23 -3.27 18.41
CA VAL A 240 -11.54 -4.64 18.00
C VAL A 240 -10.27 -5.43 17.72
N ARG A 241 -9.24 -4.76 17.18
CA ARG A 241 -7.98 -5.40 16.81
C ARG A 241 -6.86 -4.38 16.65
N GLU A 242 -5.68 -4.79 17.10
CA GLU A 242 -4.41 -4.15 16.77
C GLU A 242 -3.52 -5.14 16.02
N ILE A 243 -2.87 -4.69 14.96
CA ILE A 243 -2.10 -5.52 14.03
C ILE A 243 -0.76 -4.86 13.80
N ASP A 244 0.33 -5.66 13.80
CA ASP A 244 1.65 -5.29 13.34
C ASP A 244 1.72 -5.50 11.82
N PRO A 245 1.71 -4.45 10.98
CA PRO A 245 1.89 -4.63 9.55
C PRO A 245 3.31 -5.10 9.23
N LYS A 246 3.43 -5.90 8.17
CA LYS A 246 4.74 -6.42 7.75
C LYS A 246 4.82 -6.50 6.24
N PRO A 247 5.99 -6.20 5.66
CA PRO A 247 6.24 -6.48 4.26
C PRO A 247 6.27 -8.00 4.07
N PHE A 248 5.54 -8.49 3.06
CA PHE A 248 5.49 -9.91 2.76
C PHE A 248 5.27 -10.17 1.28
N CYS A 249 6.21 -10.84 0.65
CA CYS A 249 6.07 -11.30 -0.73
C CYS A 249 6.12 -12.82 -0.79
N PRO A 250 5.05 -13.49 -1.24
CA PRO A 250 5.00 -14.95 -1.33
C PRO A 250 5.69 -15.49 -2.60
N CYS A 251 6.58 -14.73 -3.23
CA CYS A 251 7.31 -15.19 -4.42
C CYS A 251 8.30 -16.32 -4.07
N SER A 252 8.52 -17.20 -5.03
CA SER A 252 9.48 -18.29 -4.95
C SER A 252 9.95 -18.67 -6.36
N LYS A 253 11.03 -19.42 -6.47
CA LYS A 253 11.49 -19.96 -7.76
C LYS A 253 10.39 -20.75 -8.46
N ASP A 254 9.66 -21.59 -7.71
CA ASP A 254 8.57 -22.41 -8.26
C ASP A 254 7.44 -21.55 -8.84
N ARG A 255 7.11 -20.43 -8.18
CA ARG A 255 6.13 -19.49 -8.73
C ARG A 255 6.62 -18.76 -9.98
N MET A 256 7.91 -18.47 -10.07
CA MET A 256 8.49 -17.91 -11.30
C MET A 256 8.43 -18.94 -12.43
N LEU A 257 8.77 -20.21 -12.15
CA LEU A 257 8.64 -21.31 -13.11
C LEU A 257 7.19 -21.50 -13.56
N ALA A 258 6.23 -21.50 -12.63
CA ALA A 258 4.80 -21.58 -12.96
C ALA A 258 4.34 -20.41 -13.84
N THR A 259 4.87 -19.21 -13.62
CA THR A 259 4.59 -18.04 -14.47
C THR A 259 5.19 -18.23 -15.87
N LEU A 260 6.44 -18.66 -15.96
CA LEU A 260 7.08 -18.95 -17.24
C LEU A 260 6.34 -20.06 -18.00
N ALA A 261 5.81 -21.07 -17.29
CA ALA A 261 5.02 -22.14 -17.89
C ALA A 261 3.73 -21.63 -18.60
N THR A 262 3.29 -20.39 -18.38
CA THR A 262 2.15 -19.81 -19.12
C THR A 262 2.53 -19.25 -20.49
N LEU A 263 3.83 -19.09 -20.79
CA LEU A 263 4.31 -18.62 -22.08
C LEU A 263 4.00 -19.64 -23.19
N PRO A 264 3.86 -19.20 -24.45
CA PRO A 264 3.78 -20.09 -25.60
C PRO A 264 4.98 -21.06 -25.64
N LEU A 265 4.74 -22.32 -26.04
CA LEU A 265 5.79 -23.34 -26.08
C LEU A 265 6.98 -22.92 -26.96
N LYS A 266 6.71 -22.22 -28.07
CA LYS A 266 7.73 -21.66 -28.95
C LYS A 266 8.69 -20.73 -28.23
N ASP A 267 8.14 -19.82 -27.41
CA ASP A 267 8.93 -18.82 -26.67
C ASP A 267 9.80 -19.49 -25.59
N LEU A 268 9.26 -20.53 -24.90
CA LEU A 268 10.02 -21.33 -23.97
C LEU A 268 11.17 -22.08 -24.64
N GLN A 269 10.95 -22.66 -25.85
CA GLN A 269 11.96 -23.33 -26.63
C GLN A 269 13.06 -22.37 -27.10
N GLU A 270 12.69 -21.14 -27.48
CA GLU A 270 13.64 -20.10 -27.86
C GLU A 270 14.52 -19.70 -26.66
N LEU A 271 13.91 -19.38 -25.50
CA LEU A 271 14.63 -19.10 -24.26
C LEU A 271 15.57 -20.26 -23.86
N ARG A 272 15.12 -21.50 -24.06
CA ARG A 272 15.93 -22.68 -23.74
C ARG A 272 17.11 -22.83 -24.71
N SER A 273 16.92 -22.50 -25.99
CA SER A 273 17.95 -22.65 -27.03
C SER A 273 19.15 -21.75 -26.83
N ASP A 274 18.99 -20.61 -26.18
CA ASP A 274 20.07 -19.69 -25.83
C ASP A 274 21.08 -20.29 -24.86
N ASN A 275 20.70 -21.36 -24.18
CA ASN A 275 21.53 -22.14 -23.24
C ASN A 275 22.23 -21.29 -22.17
N LYS A 276 21.56 -20.23 -21.72
CA LYS A 276 22.01 -19.29 -20.68
C LYS A 276 21.03 -19.29 -19.51
N ASP A 277 21.56 -18.95 -18.34
CA ASP A 277 20.72 -18.68 -17.17
C ASP A 277 19.88 -17.43 -17.41
N LEU A 278 18.57 -17.53 -17.13
CA LEU A 278 17.62 -16.43 -17.19
C LEU A 278 17.45 -15.85 -15.78
N ASN A 279 17.68 -14.55 -15.64
CA ASN A 279 17.43 -13.86 -14.40
C ASN A 279 16.01 -13.25 -14.41
N VAL A 280 15.15 -13.74 -13.51
CA VAL A 280 13.78 -13.25 -13.33
C VAL A 280 13.68 -12.50 -12.01
N VAL A 281 13.33 -11.22 -12.08
CA VAL A 281 13.22 -10.36 -10.90
C VAL A 281 11.75 -10.23 -10.51
N CYS A 282 11.44 -10.47 -9.24
CA CYS A 282 10.09 -10.25 -8.72
C CYS A 282 9.76 -8.75 -8.70
N ASP A 283 8.64 -8.35 -9.32
CA ASP A 283 8.25 -6.94 -9.39
C ASP A 283 7.92 -6.33 -8.01
N PHE A 284 7.47 -7.12 -7.05
CA PHE A 284 7.10 -6.64 -5.71
C PHE A 284 8.27 -6.51 -4.73
N CYS A 285 9.14 -7.50 -4.64
CA CYS A 285 10.22 -7.49 -3.63
C CYS A 285 11.62 -7.41 -4.23
N ARG A 286 11.72 -7.34 -5.56
CA ARG A 286 12.97 -7.23 -6.33
C ARG A 286 13.95 -8.38 -6.12
N THR A 287 13.50 -9.49 -5.49
CA THR A 287 14.32 -10.72 -5.39
C THR A 287 14.59 -11.26 -6.78
N ASN A 288 15.84 -11.55 -7.05
CA ASN A 288 16.29 -12.16 -8.32
C ASN A 288 16.28 -13.69 -8.20
N TYR A 289 15.69 -14.34 -9.19
CA TYR A 289 15.64 -15.80 -9.35
C TYR A 289 16.37 -16.21 -10.59
N THR A 290 17.38 -17.08 -10.45
CA THR A 290 18.10 -17.67 -11.58
C THR A 290 17.36 -18.92 -12.04
N ILE A 291 16.87 -18.89 -13.28
CA ILE A 291 16.21 -19.99 -13.97
C ILE A 291 17.22 -20.59 -14.95
N THR A 292 17.62 -21.82 -14.71
CA THR A 292 18.61 -22.53 -15.54
C THR A 292 17.99 -23.10 -16.81
N PRO A 293 18.79 -23.43 -17.85
CA PRO A 293 18.30 -24.14 -19.00
C PRO A 293 17.66 -25.52 -18.66
N ALA A 294 18.09 -26.16 -17.57
CA ALA A 294 17.49 -27.41 -17.09
C ALA A 294 16.07 -27.16 -16.50
N ASP A 295 15.86 -26.03 -15.77
CA ASP A 295 14.55 -25.67 -15.29
C ASP A 295 13.57 -25.41 -16.45
N LEU A 296 14.02 -24.70 -17.52
CA LEU A 296 13.22 -24.46 -18.71
C LEU A 296 12.89 -25.76 -19.45
N GLN A 297 13.84 -26.69 -19.52
CA GLN A 297 13.61 -28.00 -20.12
C GLN A 297 12.54 -28.80 -19.36
N GLY A 298 12.56 -28.74 -18.01
CA GLY A 298 11.53 -29.36 -17.16
C GLY A 298 10.12 -28.84 -17.49
N ILE A 299 9.95 -27.53 -17.60
CA ILE A 299 8.65 -26.92 -17.99
C ILE A 299 8.21 -27.38 -19.38
N ILE A 300 9.13 -27.47 -20.35
CA ILE A 300 8.82 -27.89 -21.72
C ILE A 300 8.39 -29.36 -21.75
N ASP A 301 9.03 -30.23 -20.96
CA ASP A 301 8.72 -31.66 -20.95
C ASP A 301 7.39 -31.97 -20.26
N GLU A 302 7.00 -31.20 -19.23
CA GLU A 302 5.69 -31.31 -18.59
C GLU A 302 4.51 -30.86 -19.48
N ARG A 303 4.78 -30.15 -20.57
CA ARG A 303 3.77 -29.63 -21.50
C ARG A 303 3.64 -30.45 -22.80
N LYS A 304 4.46 -31.51 -22.98
CA LYS A 304 4.36 -32.46 -24.08
C LYS A 304 3.36 -33.58 -23.74
#